data_e6a35eb6dfad8f4ac8a03eaee5293787
#
_entry.id   e6a35eb6dfad8f4ac8a03eaee5293787
#
_cell.length_a   1.000
_cell.length_b   1.000
_cell.length_c   1.000
_cell.angle_alpha   90.00
_cell.angle_beta   90.00
_cell.angle_gamma   90.00
#
_symmetry.space_group_name_H-M   'P 1'
#
loop_
_entity.id
_entity.type
_entity.pdbx_description
1 polymer ?
#
loop_
_entity_poly.entity_id
_entity_poly.type
_entity_poly.pdbx_seq_one_letter_code
_entity_poly.pdbx_strand_id
1 'polypeptide(L)'
;QDYDIPGEALTDEKFRKMITEAEKYLGYPYVWGGSSPSTSFDCSGFVSWVINHCGNGWNVGRQTANGLMGKCDIIPKSEAKPGDLIFFQKTYNTSGASHVGIYVGNGMMIHCGNPISYASIETNYWRQHYYCMGRIR
;
A
#
# COMPACT_ATOMS: atom_id res chain seq x y z
N GLN A 1 -11.40 0.39 -7.89
CA GLN A 1 -11.40 1.03 -9.18
C GLN A 1 -12.41 2.13 -9.31
N ASP A 2 -13.31 2.22 -8.38
CA ASP A 2 -14.35 3.22 -8.45
C ASP A 2 -14.05 4.43 -7.57
N TYR A 3 -12.84 4.52 -7.09
CA TYR A 3 -12.47 5.62 -6.22
C TYR A 3 -11.80 6.72 -7.03
N ASP A 4 -12.31 7.94 -6.89
CA ASP A 4 -11.73 9.12 -7.50
C ASP A 4 -10.87 9.85 -6.47
N ILE A 5 -9.58 9.90 -6.70
CA ILE A 5 -8.65 10.58 -5.81
C ILE A 5 -8.91 12.07 -5.86
N PRO A 6 -9.08 12.74 -4.69
CA PRO A 6 -9.28 14.19 -4.68
C PRO A 6 -8.12 14.91 -5.38
N GLY A 7 -8.47 15.90 -6.19
CA GLY A 7 -7.47 16.65 -6.96
C GLY A 7 -6.41 17.31 -6.08
N GLU A 8 -6.80 17.78 -4.88
CA GLU A 8 -5.83 18.40 -3.98
C GLU A 8 -4.75 17.41 -3.49
N ALA A 9 -5.09 16.11 -3.36
CA ALA A 9 -4.10 15.12 -2.98
C ALA A 9 -3.04 14.95 -4.07
N LEU A 10 -3.43 15.13 -5.32
CA LEU A 10 -2.52 14.99 -6.46
C LEU A 10 -1.56 16.16 -6.60
N THR A 11 -1.70 17.22 -5.81
CA THR A 11 -0.72 18.31 -5.77
C THR A 11 0.53 17.90 -4.99
N ASP A 12 0.46 16.85 -4.16
CA ASP A 12 1.65 16.28 -3.54
C ASP A 12 2.36 15.43 -4.59
N GLU A 13 3.52 15.88 -5.04
CA GLU A 13 4.21 15.23 -6.15
C GLU A 13 4.62 13.80 -5.83
N LYS A 14 5.06 13.53 -4.61
CA LYS A 14 5.46 12.18 -4.24
C LYS A 14 4.27 11.21 -4.29
N PHE A 15 3.12 11.64 -3.77
CA PHE A 15 1.93 10.82 -3.85
C PHE A 15 1.46 10.64 -5.29
N ARG A 16 1.46 11.72 -6.08
CA ARG A 16 1.03 11.65 -7.47
C ARG A 16 1.85 10.61 -8.24
N LYS A 17 3.16 10.60 -8.04
CA LYS A 17 4.04 9.62 -8.68
C LYS A 17 3.75 8.21 -8.21
N MET A 18 3.51 8.02 -6.91
CA MET A 18 3.17 6.70 -6.37
C MET A 18 1.88 6.17 -6.97
N ILE A 19 0.83 7.00 -6.98
CA ILE A 19 -0.48 6.52 -7.44
C ILE A 19 -0.50 6.30 -8.94
N THR A 20 0.24 7.10 -9.69
CA THR A 20 0.36 6.91 -11.14
C THR A 20 0.97 5.54 -11.44
N GLU A 21 2.00 5.15 -10.70
CA GLU A 21 2.60 3.83 -10.87
C GLU A 21 1.65 2.73 -10.40
N ALA A 22 1.05 2.90 -9.23
CA ALA A 22 0.17 1.89 -8.65
C ALA A 22 -1.03 1.57 -9.55
N GLU A 23 -1.63 2.58 -10.15
CA GLU A 23 -2.83 2.41 -10.95
C GLU A 23 -2.60 1.63 -12.24
N LYS A 24 -1.36 1.51 -12.70
CA LYS A 24 -1.03 0.68 -13.86
C LYS A 24 -1.41 -0.77 -13.67
N TYR A 25 -1.49 -1.22 -12.41
CA TYR A 25 -1.67 -2.64 -12.09
C TYR A 25 -3.05 -2.96 -11.53
N LEU A 26 -3.98 -2.02 -11.55
CA LEU A 26 -5.37 -2.31 -11.17
C LEU A 26 -5.89 -3.50 -11.94
N GLY A 27 -6.50 -4.44 -11.23
CA GLY A 27 -7.05 -5.65 -11.84
C GLY A 27 -6.08 -6.83 -11.91
N TYR A 28 -4.80 -6.65 -11.59
CA TYR A 28 -3.84 -7.76 -11.58
C TYR A 28 -4.19 -8.73 -10.44
N PRO A 29 -4.06 -10.04 -10.67
CA PRO A 29 -4.41 -11.03 -9.64
C PRO A 29 -3.39 -11.07 -8.52
N TYR A 30 -3.81 -11.59 -7.37
CA TYR A 30 -2.90 -11.88 -6.27
C TYR A 30 -2.11 -13.14 -6.56
N VAL A 31 -0.79 -13.08 -6.43
CA VAL A 31 0.09 -14.24 -6.59
C VAL A 31 1.05 -14.26 -5.41
N TRP A 32 0.98 -15.30 -4.58
CA TRP A 32 1.85 -15.42 -3.41
C TRP A 32 3.31 -15.39 -3.84
N GLY A 33 4.09 -14.52 -3.21
CA GLY A 33 5.50 -14.33 -3.56
C GLY A 33 5.73 -13.51 -4.81
N GLY A 34 4.68 -13.05 -5.48
CA GLY A 34 4.82 -12.25 -6.70
C GLY A 34 5.39 -10.89 -6.42
N SER A 35 6.29 -10.42 -7.29
CA SER A 35 7.06 -9.20 -7.04
C SER A 35 7.31 -8.35 -8.28
N SER A 36 6.73 -8.69 -9.44
CA SER A 36 6.92 -7.92 -10.67
C SER A 36 5.67 -7.99 -11.55
N PRO A 37 5.52 -7.03 -12.49
CA PRO A 37 4.37 -7.08 -13.40
C PRO A 37 4.29 -8.38 -14.21
N SER A 38 5.42 -9.01 -14.51
CA SER A 38 5.43 -10.22 -15.31
C SER A 38 4.90 -11.43 -14.55
N THR A 39 5.00 -11.41 -13.20
CA THR A 39 4.53 -12.51 -12.35
C THR A 39 3.22 -12.19 -11.64
N SER A 40 2.79 -10.92 -11.71
CA SER A 40 1.86 -10.30 -10.80
C SER A 40 2.46 -10.22 -9.38
N PHE A 41 1.67 -9.92 -8.37
CA PHE A 41 2.17 -9.46 -7.08
C PHE A 41 1.44 -10.13 -5.92
N ASP A 42 2.12 -10.21 -4.77
CA ASP A 42 1.43 -10.27 -3.49
C ASP A 42 1.33 -8.86 -2.90
N CYS A 43 0.84 -8.72 -1.66
CA CYS A 43 0.57 -7.41 -1.09
C CYS A 43 1.84 -6.56 -0.97
N SER A 44 2.88 -7.11 -0.38
CA SER A 44 4.14 -6.38 -0.17
C SER A 44 4.97 -6.29 -1.44
N GLY A 45 4.83 -7.26 -2.35
CA GLY A 45 5.46 -7.20 -3.66
C GLY A 45 4.95 -6.02 -4.48
N PHE A 46 3.64 -5.81 -4.47
CA PHE A 46 3.02 -4.68 -5.15
C PHE A 46 3.53 -3.35 -4.59
N VAL A 47 3.48 -3.19 -3.26
CA VAL A 47 3.89 -1.93 -2.64
C VAL A 47 5.38 -1.68 -2.83
N SER A 48 6.22 -2.72 -2.68
CA SER A 48 7.67 -2.59 -2.93
C SER A 48 7.94 -2.14 -4.36
N TRP A 49 7.25 -2.73 -5.33
CA TRP A 49 7.41 -2.36 -6.73
C TRP A 49 7.05 -0.88 -6.96
N VAL A 50 5.92 -0.45 -6.43
CA VAL A 50 5.48 0.95 -6.58
C VAL A 50 6.52 1.91 -6.00
N ILE A 51 6.99 1.63 -4.79
CA ILE A 51 7.99 2.48 -4.13
C ILE A 51 9.25 2.59 -4.98
N ASN A 52 9.73 1.46 -5.49
CA ASN A 52 11.00 1.41 -6.22
C ASN A 52 10.91 1.96 -7.64
N HIS A 53 9.70 2.03 -8.23
CA HIS A 53 9.55 2.37 -9.64
C HIS A 53 8.72 3.62 -9.90
N CYS A 54 8.25 4.31 -8.86
CA CYS A 54 7.41 5.50 -9.06
C CYS A 54 8.19 6.76 -9.39
N GLY A 55 9.51 6.73 -9.27
CA GLY A 55 10.33 7.87 -9.65
C GLY A 55 10.60 8.87 -8.54
N ASN A 56 10.37 8.50 -7.28
CA ASN A 56 10.67 9.35 -6.12
C ASN A 56 12.09 9.19 -5.60
N GLY A 57 12.90 8.33 -6.23
CA GLY A 57 14.27 8.10 -5.79
C GLY A 57 14.42 7.08 -4.67
N TRP A 58 13.34 6.44 -4.28
CA TRP A 58 13.38 5.40 -3.25
C TRP A 58 13.84 4.07 -3.82
N ASN A 59 14.57 3.32 -3.01
CA ASN A 59 14.92 1.94 -3.32
C ASN A 59 14.93 1.13 -2.03
N VAL A 60 13.86 0.40 -1.79
CA VAL A 60 13.74 -0.43 -0.58
C VAL A 60 13.98 -1.91 -0.87
N GLY A 61 14.21 -2.27 -2.13
CA GLY A 61 14.31 -3.66 -2.54
C GLY A 61 12.96 -4.36 -2.48
N ARG A 62 12.97 -5.70 -2.52
CA ARG A 62 11.76 -6.51 -2.34
C ARG A 62 11.61 -6.78 -0.85
N GLN A 63 10.53 -6.28 -0.26
CA GLN A 63 10.27 -6.41 1.18
C GLN A 63 8.99 -7.21 1.44
N THR A 64 8.94 -7.85 2.60
CA THR A 64 7.67 -8.34 3.18
C THR A 64 6.91 -7.14 3.76
N ALA A 65 5.65 -7.35 4.16
CA ALA A 65 4.90 -6.29 4.83
C ALA A 65 5.64 -5.82 6.07
N ASN A 66 6.15 -6.75 6.88
CA ASN A 66 6.88 -6.39 8.09
C ASN A 66 8.19 -5.66 7.76
N GLY A 67 8.86 -6.05 6.68
CA GLY A 67 10.07 -5.37 6.22
C GLY A 67 9.79 -3.95 5.78
N LEU A 68 8.69 -3.72 5.07
CA LEU A 68 8.29 -2.36 4.68
C LEU A 68 8.00 -1.49 5.89
N MET A 69 7.38 -2.07 6.92
CA MET A 69 7.12 -1.33 8.16
C MET A 69 8.42 -0.81 8.76
N GLY A 70 9.49 -1.59 8.68
CA GLY A 70 10.82 -1.17 9.14
C GLY A 70 11.45 -0.05 8.32
N LYS A 71 10.94 0.23 7.13
CA LYS A 71 11.42 1.34 6.28
C LYS A 71 10.66 2.63 6.52
N CYS A 72 9.71 2.64 7.43
CA CYS A 72 8.83 3.76 7.69
C CYS A 72 9.05 4.34 9.07
N ASP A 73 8.73 5.62 9.22
CA ASP A 73 8.44 6.21 10.52
C ASP A 73 6.97 5.90 10.83
N ILE A 74 6.72 5.34 11.98
CA ILE A 74 5.35 5.04 12.41
C ILE A 74 4.68 6.34 12.83
N ILE A 75 3.47 6.58 12.32
CA ILE A 75 2.73 7.80 12.60
C ILE A 75 1.35 7.46 13.14
N PRO A 76 0.72 8.38 13.89
CA PRO A 76 -0.66 8.17 14.32
C PRO A 76 -1.62 8.10 13.14
N LYS A 77 -2.65 7.26 13.26
CA LYS A 77 -3.65 7.14 12.19
C LYS A 77 -4.30 8.49 11.87
N SER A 78 -4.49 9.33 12.88
CA SER A 78 -5.09 10.65 12.70
C SER A 78 -4.25 11.60 11.85
N GLU A 79 -2.95 11.29 11.67
CA GLU A 79 -2.04 12.11 10.87
C GLU A 79 -1.75 11.50 9.50
N ALA A 80 -2.43 10.41 9.17
CA ALA A 80 -2.21 9.73 7.89
C ALA A 80 -2.61 10.62 6.74
N LYS A 81 -1.81 10.61 5.69
CA LYS A 81 -2.09 11.35 4.45
C LYS A 81 -1.87 10.43 3.25
N PRO A 82 -2.44 10.80 2.09
CA PRO A 82 -2.22 10.00 0.88
C PRO A 82 -0.74 9.77 0.61
N GLY A 83 -0.39 8.52 0.32
CA GLY A 83 0.99 8.09 0.12
C GLY A 83 1.60 7.39 1.32
N ASP A 84 1.03 7.54 2.49
CA ASP A 84 1.46 6.75 3.64
C ASP A 84 1.08 5.29 3.44
N LEU A 85 1.81 4.38 4.08
CA LEU A 85 1.50 2.96 4.04
C LEU A 85 0.62 2.59 5.23
N ILE A 86 -0.35 1.73 4.98
CA ILE A 86 -1.20 1.19 6.03
C ILE A 86 -0.86 -0.28 6.21
N PHE A 87 -0.64 -0.69 7.46
CA PHE A 87 -0.24 -2.04 7.79
C PHE A 87 -1.33 -2.74 8.59
N PHE A 88 -1.49 -4.04 8.30
CA PHE A 88 -2.45 -4.90 8.99
C PHE A 88 -1.73 -6.10 9.54
N GLN A 89 -2.31 -6.73 10.57
CA GLN A 89 -1.76 -7.91 11.20
C GLN A 89 -2.80 -9.02 11.25
N LYS A 90 -2.33 -10.23 11.41
CA LYS A 90 -3.19 -11.41 11.61
C LYS A 90 -4.15 -11.68 10.45
N THR A 91 -3.84 -11.21 9.25
CA THR A 91 -4.60 -11.58 8.05
C THR A 91 -4.29 -13.01 7.65
N TYR A 92 -3.15 -13.52 8.11
CA TYR A 92 -2.84 -14.94 8.15
C TYR A 92 -1.92 -15.18 9.34
N ASN A 93 -1.60 -16.43 9.62
CA ASN A 93 -0.85 -16.80 10.84
C ASN A 93 0.62 -16.43 10.69
N THR A 94 0.96 -15.22 11.11
CA THR A 94 2.34 -14.74 11.16
C THR A 94 2.42 -13.63 12.20
N SER A 95 3.61 -13.39 12.73
CA SER A 95 3.83 -12.29 13.66
C SER A 95 4.13 -11.02 12.89
N GLY A 96 3.84 -9.86 13.49
CA GLY A 96 4.07 -8.57 12.88
C GLY A 96 3.09 -8.26 11.76
N ALA A 97 3.46 -7.37 10.86
CA ALA A 97 2.60 -6.98 9.75
C ALA A 97 2.45 -8.13 8.77
N SER A 98 1.21 -8.43 8.39
CA SER A 98 0.89 -9.51 7.45
C SER A 98 0.33 -8.99 6.13
N HIS A 99 -0.10 -7.74 6.07
CA HIS A 99 -0.65 -7.11 4.85
C HIS A 99 -0.32 -5.63 4.86
N VAL A 100 -0.21 -5.05 3.67
CA VAL A 100 0.12 -3.64 3.50
C VAL A 100 -0.62 -3.09 2.28
N GLY A 101 -1.04 -1.83 2.39
CA GLY A 101 -1.60 -1.08 1.28
C GLY A 101 -1.05 0.34 1.27
N ILE A 102 -1.39 1.08 0.23
CA ILE A 102 -1.06 2.50 0.11
C ILE A 102 -2.32 3.29 0.44
N TYR A 103 -2.26 4.11 1.47
CA TYR A 103 -3.39 4.96 1.85
C TYR A 103 -3.57 6.05 0.81
N VAL A 104 -4.80 6.28 0.39
CA VAL A 104 -5.09 7.26 -0.68
C VAL A 104 -6.06 8.34 -0.21
N GLY A 105 -6.29 8.44 1.10
CA GLY A 105 -7.18 9.44 1.67
C GLY A 105 -8.62 8.96 1.77
N ASN A 106 -9.43 9.69 2.52
CA ASN A 106 -10.87 9.45 2.66
C ASN A 106 -11.23 8.02 3.10
N GLY A 107 -10.37 7.42 3.93
CA GLY A 107 -10.63 6.07 4.40
C GLY A 107 -10.47 4.99 3.34
N MET A 108 -9.66 5.25 2.30
CA MET A 108 -9.45 4.33 1.19
C MET A 108 -7.98 3.98 1.05
N MET A 109 -7.72 2.78 0.54
CA MET A 109 -6.38 2.35 0.17
C MET A 109 -6.40 1.71 -1.22
N ILE A 110 -5.24 1.69 -1.88
CA ILE A 110 -5.02 0.79 -3.01
C ILE A 110 -4.10 -0.32 -2.52
N HIS A 111 -4.47 -1.57 -2.80
CA HIS A 111 -3.71 -2.71 -2.27
C HIS A 111 -3.86 -3.91 -3.19
N CYS A 112 -2.93 -4.84 -3.03
CA CYS A 112 -3.04 -6.11 -3.73
C CYS A 112 -3.84 -7.09 -2.86
N GLY A 113 -5.16 -7.02 -3.03
CA GLY A 113 -6.06 -8.09 -2.66
C GLY A 113 -6.11 -9.07 -3.82
N ASN A 114 -7.26 -9.48 -4.22
CA ASN A 114 -7.40 -10.31 -5.41
C ASN A 114 -8.67 -9.92 -6.14
N PRO A 115 -8.58 -8.97 -7.07
CA PRO A 115 -7.39 -8.37 -7.68
C PRO A 115 -6.88 -7.12 -6.93
N ILE A 116 -5.82 -6.51 -7.49
CA ILE A 116 -5.40 -5.17 -7.05
C ILE A 116 -6.56 -4.22 -7.29
N SER A 117 -6.94 -3.49 -6.24
CA SER A 117 -8.11 -2.62 -6.28
C SER A 117 -8.04 -1.56 -5.20
N TYR A 118 -8.91 -0.56 -5.30
CA TYR A 118 -9.21 0.33 -4.19
C TYR A 118 -10.14 -0.37 -3.21
N ALA A 119 -9.96 -0.11 -1.93
CA ALA A 119 -10.77 -0.70 -0.87
C ALA A 119 -10.91 0.25 0.30
N SER A 120 -12.06 0.21 0.97
CA SER A 120 -12.25 0.96 2.21
C SER A 120 -11.48 0.30 3.34
N ILE A 121 -10.77 1.11 4.12
CA ILE A 121 -10.09 0.62 5.32
C ILE A 121 -11.03 0.62 6.53
N GLU A 122 -12.27 1.08 6.35
CA GLU A 122 -13.24 1.22 7.44
C GLU A 122 -14.18 0.03 7.58
N THR A 123 -14.01 -1.01 6.76
CA THR A 123 -14.78 -2.24 6.91
C THR A 123 -14.43 -2.93 8.22
N ASN A 124 -15.32 -3.76 8.73
CA ASN A 124 -15.07 -4.51 9.96
C ASN A 124 -13.78 -5.34 9.85
N TYR A 125 -13.58 -5.99 8.72
CA TYR A 125 -12.39 -6.82 8.51
C TYR A 125 -11.11 -6.02 8.66
N TRP A 126 -10.99 -4.90 7.92
CA TRP A 126 -9.76 -4.12 7.97
C TRP A 126 -9.59 -3.40 9.30
N ARG A 127 -10.66 -2.96 9.93
CA ARG A 127 -10.58 -2.35 11.27
C ARG A 127 -10.04 -3.34 12.30
N GLN A 128 -10.50 -4.59 12.23
CA GLN A 128 -10.07 -5.61 13.20
C GLN A 128 -8.61 -5.99 12.99
N HIS A 129 -8.11 -5.87 11.78
CA HIS A 129 -6.73 -6.25 11.46
C HIS A 129 -5.77 -5.06 11.41
N TYR A 130 -6.25 -3.86 11.62
CA TYR A 130 -5.40 -2.66 11.59
C TYR A 130 -4.24 -2.78 12.57
N TYR A 131 -3.03 -2.43 12.11
CA TYR A 131 -1.83 -2.48 12.92
C TYR A 131 -1.25 -1.08 13.12
N CYS A 132 -0.83 -0.41 12.04
CA CYS A 132 -0.28 0.95 12.14
C CYS A 132 -0.22 1.61 10.78
N MET A 133 0.06 2.92 10.80
CA MET A 133 0.39 3.70 9.61
C MET A 133 1.89 3.99 9.62
N GLY A 134 2.49 4.01 8.43
CA GLY A 134 3.90 4.34 8.31
C GLY A 134 4.15 5.30 7.16
N ARG A 135 5.08 6.22 7.37
CA ARG A 135 5.52 7.16 6.33
C ARG A 135 6.92 6.77 5.88
N ILE A 136 7.10 6.57 4.59
CA ILE A 136 8.39 6.17 4.02
C ILE A 136 9.43 7.24 4.32
N ARG A 137 10.57 6.81 4.86
CA ARG A 137 11.69 7.71 5.15
C ARG A 137 12.38 8.19 3.90
#